data_050c2ed670e1d5c3540f14707b160f95
#
_entry.id   050c2ed670e1d5c3540f14707b160f95
#
_cell.length_a   1.000
_cell.length_b   1.000
_cell.length_c   1.000
_cell.angle_alpha   90.00
_cell.angle_beta   90.00
_cell.angle_gamma   90.00
#
_symmetry.space_group_name_H-M   'P 1'
#
loop_
_entity.id
_entity.type
_entity.pdbx_description
1 polymer ?
#
loop_
_entity_poly.entity_id
_entity_poly.type
_entity_poly.pdbx_seq_one_letter_code
_entity_poly.pdbx_strand_id
1 'polypeptide(L)'
;EAGFAFEHDGVILNGRLDVHRSDGHRALVLDYKTNVVGDSSPPDLVEEGYRLQRLVYALACLRAGAEEVEVVYQFLERPEETVCTTYSQADSGGLETELSAAIARVRAGDIRPTPSAFSCAECPALDVVCAGPRLGTASEWDSPLRRVLSVDHA
;
A
#
# COMPACT_ATOMS: atom_id res chain seq x y z
N GLU A 1 4.81 -19.74 0.76
CA GLU A 1 3.65 -18.86 0.48
C GLU A 1 2.41 -19.36 1.22
N ALA A 2 1.63 -18.44 1.80
CA ALA A 2 0.35 -18.74 2.45
C ALA A 2 -0.74 -17.83 1.89
N GLY A 3 -1.85 -18.42 1.44
CA GLY A 3 -3.00 -17.65 0.99
C GLY A 3 -3.85 -17.15 2.17
N PHE A 4 -4.46 -15.99 2.03
CA PHE A 4 -5.48 -15.49 2.95
C PHE A 4 -6.69 -14.96 2.20
N ALA A 5 -7.85 -14.97 2.84
CA ALA A 5 -9.04 -14.27 2.40
C ALA A 5 -9.89 -13.88 3.60
N PHE A 6 -10.41 -12.67 3.61
CA PHE A 6 -11.38 -12.21 4.59
C PHE A 6 -12.31 -11.15 3.99
N GLU A 7 -13.48 -11.00 4.59
CA GLU A 7 -14.45 -9.98 4.19
C GLU A 7 -14.31 -8.74 5.07
N HIS A 8 -14.42 -7.54 4.48
CA HIS A 8 -14.51 -6.28 5.19
C HIS A 8 -15.36 -5.29 4.39
N ASP A 9 -16.36 -4.71 5.02
CA ASP A 9 -17.34 -3.78 4.40
C ASP A 9 -17.94 -4.29 3.10
N GLY A 10 -18.27 -5.60 3.01
CA GLY A 10 -18.85 -6.21 1.81
C GLY A 10 -17.84 -6.36 0.65
N VAL A 11 -16.55 -6.27 0.93
CA VAL A 11 -15.46 -6.54 -0.02
C VAL A 11 -14.66 -7.74 0.45
N ILE A 12 -14.39 -8.67 -0.45
CA ILE A 12 -13.49 -9.79 -0.18
C ILE A 12 -12.07 -9.36 -0.50
N LEU A 13 -11.24 -9.29 0.55
CA LEU A 13 -9.79 -9.11 0.41
C LEU A 13 -9.14 -10.49 0.39
N ASN A 14 -8.31 -10.73 -0.60
CA ASN A 14 -7.54 -11.96 -0.70
C ASN A 14 -6.12 -11.65 -1.18
N GLY A 15 -5.19 -12.52 -0.85
CA GLY A 15 -3.81 -12.35 -1.22
C GLY A 15 -2.93 -13.52 -0.81
N ARG A 16 -1.63 -13.32 -0.95
CA ARG A 16 -0.60 -14.27 -0.53
C ARG A 16 0.44 -13.57 0.31
N LEU A 17 0.93 -14.28 1.31
CA LEU A 17 2.06 -13.93 2.15
C LEU A 17 3.26 -14.71 1.64
N ASP A 18 4.40 -14.06 1.41
CA ASP A 18 5.60 -14.75 0.91
C ASP A 18 6.08 -15.78 1.92
N VAL A 19 6.23 -15.36 3.18
CA VAL A 19 6.50 -16.26 4.30
C VAL A 19 5.50 -15.98 5.42
N HIS A 20 4.89 -17.02 5.94
CA HIS A 20 4.00 -16.95 7.10
C HIS A 20 4.35 -18.06 8.08
N ARG A 21 4.46 -17.69 9.35
CA ARG A 21 4.58 -18.61 10.47
C ARG A 21 3.63 -18.19 11.57
N SER A 22 2.94 -19.15 12.18
CA SER A 22 2.11 -18.91 13.35
C SER A 22 2.26 -20.06 14.35
N ASP A 23 2.24 -19.73 15.63
CA ASP A 23 2.16 -20.70 16.74
C ASP A 23 0.79 -20.72 17.41
N GLY A 24 -0.19 -20.02 16.83
CA GLY A 24 -1.55 -19.88 17.35
C GLY A 24 -1.78 -18.58 18.13
N HIS A 25 -0.77 -18.03 18.77
CA HIS A 25 -0.84 -16.75 19.51
C HIS A 25 -0.12 -15.64 18.76
N ARG A 26 1.03 -15.96 18.19
CA ARG A 26 1.86 -15.01 17.42
C ARG A 26 1.95 -15.42 15.97
N ALA A 27 1.86 -14.44 15.09
CA ALA A 27 2.10 -14.62 13.68
C ALA A 27 3.28 -13.75 13.22
N LEU A 28 4.10 -14.30 12.33
CA LEU A 28 5.13 -13.60 11.61
C LEU A 28 4.78 -13.64 10.12
N VAL A 29 4.78 -12.49 9.50
CA VAL A 29 4.68 -12.33 8.05
C VAL A 29 5.98 -11.68 7.58
N LEU A 30 6.67 -12.33 6.64
CA LEU A 30 7.83 -11.74 5.98
C LEU A 30 7.51 -11.59 4.48
N ASP A 31 7.74 -10.39 3.98
CA ASP A 31 7.52 -10.01 2.58
C ASP A 31 8.84 -9.50 1.97
N TYR A 32 9.24 -10.12 0.86
CA TYR A 32 10.46 -9.75 0.14
C TYR A 32 10.19 -8.67 -0.89
N LYS A 33 11.03 -7.64 -0.89
CA LYS A 33 10.94 -6.53 -1.83
C LYS A 33 12.16 -6.48 -2.74
N THR A 34 11.89 -6.58 -4.04
CA THR A 34 12.91 -6.53 -5.11
C THR A 34 13.10 -5.10 -5.65
N ASN A 35 12.31 -4.15 -5.19
CA ASN A 35 12.40 -2.76 -5.62
C ASN A 35 13.74 -2.15 -5.28
N VAL A 36 14.20 -1.26 -6.15
CA VAL A 36 15.38 -0.44 -5.91
C VAL A 36 15.11 0.52 -4.75
N VAL A 37 15.94 0.47 -3.74
CA VAL A 37 15.89 1.37 -2.57
C VAL A 37 16.56 2.70 -2.90
N GLY A 38 17.69 2.65 -3.61
CA GLY A 38 18.46 3.83 -4.00
C GLY A 38 18.89 4.66 -2.77
N ASP A 39 18.63 5.97 -2.81
CA ASP A 39 18.91 6.90 -1.71
C ASP A 39 17.77 6.98 -0.67
N SER A 40 16.67 6.26 -0.89
CA SER A 40 15.53 6.26 0.02
C SER A 40 15.80 5.43 1.27
N SER A 41 15.10 5.73 2.35
CA SER A 41 15.09 4.92 3.57
C SER A 41 14.09 3.77 3.42
N PRO A 42 14.42 2.50 3.72
CA PRO A 42 13.47 1.40 3.73
C PRO A 42 12.19 1.66 4.55
N PRO A 43 12.25 2.26 5.77
CA PRO A 43 11.05 2.64 6.50
C PRO A 43 10.14 3.61 5.74
N ASP A 44 10.70 4.62 5.07
CA ASP A 44 9.92 5.60 4.30
C ASP A 44 9.24 4.93 3.09
N LEU A 45 9.95 4.03 2.41
CA LEU A 45 9.38 3.24 1.31
C LEU A 45 8.22 2.37 1.78
N VAL A 46 8.31 1.78 2.98
CA VAL A 46 7.21 0.99 3.54
C VAL A 46 6.01 1.87 3.87
N GLU A 47 6.22 3.05 4.46
CA GLU A 47 5.11 3.97 4.76
C GLU A 47 4.47 4.51 3.48
N GLU A 48 5.24 4.88 2.48
CA GLU A 48 4.73 5.45 1.24
C GLU A 48 4.04 4.41 0.35
N GLY A 49 4.68 3.24 0.17
CA GLY A 49 4.27 2.27 -0.84
C GLY A 49 3.55 1.03 -0.32
N TYR A 50 3.80 0.62 0.92
CA TYR A 50 3.36 -0.67 1.44
C TYR A 50 2.49 -0.60 2.70
N ARG A 51 2.15 0.60 3.16
CA ARG A 51 1.34 0.80 4.36
C ARG A 51 0.02 0.05 4.33
N LEU A 52 -0.73 0.14 3.23
CA LEU A 52 -2.01 -0.57 3.10
C LEU A 52 -1.81 -2.09 3.02
N GLN A 53 -0.78 -2.56 2.34
CA GLN A 53 -0.43 -3.99 2.29
C GLN A 53 -0.12 -4.51 3.69
N ARG A 54 0.70 -3.78 4.45
CA ARG A 54 1.06 -4.11 5.84
C ARG A 54 -0.16 -4.24 6.73
N LEU A 55 -1.08 -3.29 6.64
CA LEU A 55 -2.34 -3.29 7.36
C LEU A 55 -3.19 -4.53 7.02
N VAL A 56 -3.33 -4.85 5.74
CA VAL A 56 -4.10 -6.02 5.28
C VAL A 56 -3.47 -7.32 5.78
N TYR A 57 -2.14 -7.44 5.78
CA TYR A 57 -1.43 -8.60 6.30
C TYR A 57 -1.66 -8.76 7.81
N ALA A 58 -1.56 -7.67 8.56
CA ALA A 58 -1.83 -7.69 10.00
C ALA A 58 -3.27 -8.13 10.29
N LEU A 59 -4.26 -7.52 9.63
CA LEU A 59 -5.67 -7.89 9.81
C LEU A 59 -5.94 -9.34 9.42
N ALA A 60 -5.35 -9.86 8.36
CA ALA A 60 -5.50 -11.25 7.95
C ALA A 60 -5.09 -12.20 9.06
N CYS A 61 -3.95 -11.96 9.72
CA CYS A 61 -3.45 -12.79 10.80
C CYS A 61 -4.24 -12.59 12.11
N LEU A 62 -4.58 -11.34 12.48
CA LEU A 62 -5.36 -11.06 13.69
C LEU A 62 -6.76 -11.68 13.62
N ARG A 63 -7.42 -11.60 12.46
CA ARG A 63 -8.73 -12.24 12.22
C ARG A 63 -8.64 -13.77 12.16
N ALA A 64 -7.48 -14.32 11.82
CA ALA A 64 -7.23 -15.75 11.89
C ALA A 64 -6.95 -16.25 13.33
N GLY A 65 -6.95 -15.35 14.33
CA GLY A 65 -6.85 -15.67 15.74
C GLY A 65 -5.50 -15.35 16.38
N ALA A 66 -4.56 -14.76 15.67
CA ALA A 66 -3.33 -14.30 16.28
C ALA A 66 -3.61 -13.14 17.29
N GLU A 67 -2.94 -13.17 18.43
CA GLU A 67 -2.99 -12.10 19.42
C GLU A 67 -2.01 -10.97 19.07
N GLU A 68 -0.89 -11.35 18.47
CA GLU A 68 0.18 -10.46 18.03
C GLU A 68 0.68 -10.87 16.63
N VAL A 69 0.94 -9.90 15.79
CA VAL A 69 1.46 -10.09 14.42
C VAL A 69 2.66 -9.20 14.20
N GLU A 70 3.77 -9.79 13.80
CA GLU A 70 4.93 -9.07 13.31
C GLU A 70 4.95 -9.11 11.79
N VAL A 71 4.92 -7.94 11.13
CA VAL A 71 5.07 -7.82 9.68
C VAL A 71 6.44 -7.25 9.37
N VAL A 72 7.21 -8.00 8.59
CA VAL A 72 8.61 -7.71 8.26
C VAL A 72 8.73 -7.50 6.75
N TYR A 73 9.30 -6.40 6.35
CA TYR A 73 9.72 -6.14 4.97
C TYR A 73 11.23 -6.30 4.85
N GLN A 74 11.64 -7.14 3.91
CA GLN A 74 13.03 -7.42 3.60
C GLN A 74 13.37 -6.97 2.19
N PHE A 75 14.06 -5.84 2.06
CA PHE A 75 14.55 -5.37 0.78
C PHE A 75 15.81 -6.15 0.38
N LEU A 76 15.77 -6.78 -0.80
CA LEU A 76 16.89 -7.63 -1.25
C LEU A 76 18.14 -6.81 -1.62
N GLU A 77 17.98 -5.54 -1.97
CA GLU A 77 19.09 -4.61 -2.23
C GLU A 77 19.85 -4.25 -0.94
N ARG A 78 19.13 -4.22 0.20
CA ARG A 78 19.70 -3.88 1.53
C ARG A 78 19.25 -4.89 2.58
N PRO A 79 19.79 -6.12 2.53
CA PRO A 79 19.32 -7.21 3.38
C PRO A 79 19.57 -6.97 4.88
N GLU A 80 20.47 -6.07 5.24
CA GLU A 80 20.75 -5.67 6.61
C GLU A 80 19.73 -4.66 7.19
N GLU A 81 18.93 -4.02 6.33
CA GLU A 81 17.97 -2.99 6.73
C GLU A 81 16.54 -3.54 6.66
N THR A 82 16.15 -4.39 7.61
CA THR A 82 14.77 -4.88 7.71
C THR A 82 13.85 -3.86 8.36
N VAL A 83 12.61 -3.78 7.87
CA VAL A 83 11.57 -2.96 8.48
C VAL A 83 10.53 -3.85 9.15
N CYS A 84 10.45 -3.78 10.47
CA CYS A 84 9.53 -4.57 11.28
C CYS A 84 8.46 -3.68 11.89
N THR A 85 7.21 -4.17 11.89
CA THR A 85 6.10 -3.52 12.58
C THR A 85 5.27 -4.58 13.29
N THR A 86 5.00 -4.38 14.57
CA THR A 86 4.19 -5.29 15.38
C THR A 86 2.80 -4.70 15.60
N TYR A 87 1.79 -5.53 15.50
CA TYR A 87 0.39 -5.23 15.78
C TYR A 87 -0.19 -6.24 16.76
N SER A 88 -1.13 -5.80 17.56
CA SER A 88 -1.88 -6.63 18.51
C SER A 88 -3.38 -6.55 18.24
N GLN A 89 -4.16 -7.37 18.93
CA GLN A 89 -5.63 -7.28 18.86
C GLN A 89 -6.16 -5.88 19.25
N ALA A 90 -5.45 -5.14 20.10
CA ALA A 90 -5.83 -3.77 20.46
C ALA A 90 -5.77 -2.79 19.30
N ASP A 91 -4.94 -3.06 18.28
CA ASP A 91 -4.77 -2.21 17.10
C ASP A 91 -5.84 -2.47 16.03
N SER A 92 -6.57 -3.60 16.12
CA SER A 92 -7.53 -4.05 15.09
C SER A 92 -8.54 -2.98 14.70
N GLY A 93 -9.13 -2.27 15.68
CA GLY A 93 -10.12 -1.23 15.41
C GLY A 93 -9.56 -0.04 14.59
N GLY A 94 -8.31 0.34 14.84
CA GLY A 94 -7.61 1.37 14.07
C GLY A 94 -7.33 0.92 12.64
N LEU A 95 -6.82 -0.31 12.50
CA LEU A 95 -6.54 -0.92 11.19
C LEU A 95 -7.82 -1.09 10.36
N GLU A 96 -8.91 -1.53 10.97
CA GLU A 96 -10.21 -1.66 10.30
C GLU A 96 -10.76 -0.32 9.82
N THR A 97 -10.64 0.72 10.64
CA THR A 97 -11.06 2.08 10.27
C THR A 97 -10.28 2.58 9.06
N GLU A 98 -8.98 2.36 9.02
CA GLU A 98 -8.13 2.76 7.89
C GLU A 98 -8.48 1.97 6.63
N LEU A 99 -8.73 0.66 6.75
CA LEU A 99 -9.16 -0.18 5.63
C LEU A 99 -10.51 0.27 5.08
N SER A 100 -11.48 0.56 5.95
CA SER A 100 -12.79 1.10 5.55
C SER A 100 -12.66 2.41 4.78
N ALA A 101 -11.79 3.31 5.22
CA ALA A 101 -11.53 4.57 4.52
C ALA A 101 -10.94 4.34 3.11
N ALA A 102 -10.02 3.38 2.97
CA ALA A 102 -9.45 3.01 1.68
C ALA A 102 -10.51 2.42 0.74
N ILE A 103 -11.37 1.51 1.23
CA ILE A 103 -12.48 0.94 0.48
C ILE A 103 -13.47 2.01 0.04
N ALA A 104 -13.82 2.95 0.95
CA ALA A 104 -14.73 4.03 0.64
C ALA A 104 -14.22 4.94 -0.48
N ARG A 105 -12.91 5.25 -0.50
CA ARG A 105 -12.28 6.02 -1.59
C ARG A 105 -12.42 5.31 -2.93
N VAL A 106 -12.13 4.02 -2.98
CA VAL A 106 -12.26 3.23 -4.22
C VAL A 106 -13.72 3.22 -4.70
N ARG A 107 -14.70 3.01 -3.78
CA ARG A 107 -16.14 3.03 -4.10
C ARG A 107 -16.63 4.40 -4.57
N ALA A 108 -16.04 5.47 -4.06
CA ALA A 108 -16.35 6.84 -4.49
C ALA A 108 -15.74 7.18 -5.87
N GLY A 109 -14.97 6.26 -6.48
CA GLY A 109 -14.29 6.51 -7.75
C GLY A 109 -13.09 7.46 -7.61
N ASP A 110 -12.52 7.60 -6.41
CA ASP A 110 -11.31 8.39 -6.17
C ASP A 110 -10.07 7.59 -6.64
N ILE A 111 -9.88 7.59 -7.95
CA ILE A 111 -8.81 6.90 -8.67
C ILE A 111 -7.80 7.87 -9.28
N ARG A 112 -7.70 9.08 -8.71
CA ARG A 112 -6.73 10.07 -9.18
C ARG A 112 -5.30 9.53 -9.02
N PRO A 113 -4.44 9.76 -10.02
CA PRO A 113 -3.03 9.40 -9.91
C PRO A 113 -2.39 10.08 -8.67
N THR A 114 -1.57 9.33 -7.99
CA THR A 114 -0.76 9.80 -6.85
C THR A 114 0.72 9.66 -7.21
N PRO A 115 1.25 10.60 -8.05
CA PRO A 115 2.62 10.48 -8.52
C PRO A 115 3.60 10.67 -7.35
N SER A 116 4.54 9.74 -7.26
CA SER A 116 5.67 9.82 -6.34
C SER A 116 6.90 9.21 -6.99
N ALA A 117 8.08 9.44 -6.43
CA ALA A 117 9.30 8.81 -6.90
C ALA A 117 9.16 7.28 -6.89
N PHE A 118 8.57 6.74 -5.81
CA PHE A 118 8.33 5.31 -5.65
C PHE A 118 7.32 4.78 -6.68
N SER A 119 6.12 5.37 -6.75
CA SER A 119 5.04 4.87 -7.61
C SER A 119 5.35 5.00 -9.11
N CYS A 120 6.23 5.94 -9.49
CA CYS A 120 6.54 6.23 -10.88
C CYS A 120 7.81 5.53 -11.39
N ALA A 121 8.68 5.02 -10.51
CA ALA A 121 10.00 4.48 -10.88
C ALA A 121 9.94 3.40 -11.97
N GLU A 122 8.97 2.48 -11.89
CA GLU A 122 8.82 1.38 -12.84
C GLU A 122 7.44 1.39 -13.52
N CYS A 123 6.76 2.54 -13.53
CA CYS A 123 5.43 2.65 -14.10
C CYS A 123 5.46 2.62 -15.62
N PRO A 124 4.82 1.64 -16.30
CA PRO A 124 4.83 1.54 -17.75
C PRO A 124 4.07 2.68 -18.45
N ALA A 125 3.26 3.45 -17.72
CA ALA A 125 2.54 4.60 -18.25
C ALA A 125 3.39 5.88 -18.24
N LEU A 126 4.52 5.88 -17.51
CA LEU A 126 5.40 7.06 -17.41
C LEU A 126 5.94 7.44 -18.79
N ASP A 127 5.87 8.72 -19.11
CA ASP A 127 6.30 9.32 -20.37
C ASP A 127 5.58 8.80 -21.64
N VAL A 128 4.63 7.86 -21.49
CA VAL A 128 3.81 7.37 -22.62
C VAL A 128 2.43 8.05 -22.60
N VAL A 129 1.69 7.91 -21.50
CA VAL A 129 0.36 8.49 -21.30
C VAL A 129 0.24 9.27 -20.00
N CYS A 130 1.27 9.29 -19.17
CA CYS A 130 1.30 9.94 -17.87
C CYS A 130 2.60 10.75 -17.71
N ALA A 131 2.48 12.00 -17.26
CA ALA A 131 3.64 12.85 -17.00
C ALA A 131 4.35 12.54 -15.67
N GLY A 132 3.82 11.60 -14.89
CA GLY A 132 4.39 11.16 -13.62
C GLY A 132 4.57 12.29 -12.61
N PRO A 133 5.74 12.42 -11.96
CA PRO A 133 5.99 13.46 -10.96
C PRO A 133 5.81 14.90 -11.46
N ARG A 134 5.82 15.12 -12.79
CA ARG A 134 5.56 16.43 -13.39
C ARG A 134 4.09 16.86 -13.32
N LEU A 135 3.17 15.95 -12.95
CA LEU A 135 1.77 16.27 -12.76
C LEU A 135 1.49 17.11 -11.51
N GLY A 136 2.48 17.26 -10.65
CA GLY A 136 2.32 17.98 -9.40
C GLY A 136 1.48 17.24 -8.36
N THR A 137 1.13 17.94 -7.28
CA THR A 137 0.27 17.39 -6.23
C THR A 137 -1.21 17.41 -6.65
N ALA A 138 -2.05 16.61 -6.01
CA ALA A 138 -3.48 16.51 -6.33
C ALA A 138 -4.22 17.86 -6.37
N SER A 139 -3.74 18.89 -5.64
CA SER A 139 -4.28 20.27 -5.67
C SER A 139 -3.97 21.02 -6.96
N GLU A 140 -2.96 20.61 -7.71
CA GLU A 140 -2.59 21.23 -8.98
C GLU A 140 -3.34 20.63 -10.17
N TRP A 141 -3.99 19.48 -9.99
CA TRP A 141 -4.79 18.82 -11.02
C TRP A 141 -6.07 19.58 -11.41
N ASP A 142 -6.61 20.40 -10.52
CA ASP A 142 -7.79 21.24 -10.83
C ASP A 142 -7.47 22.40 -11.78
N SER A 143 -6.20 22.68 -12.06
CA SER A 143 -5.79 23.83 -12.84
C SER A 143 -5.53 23.60 -14.34
N PRO A 144 -4.90 22.50 -14.83
CA PRO A 144 -4.51 22.40 -16.26
C PRO A 144 -5.61 21.86 -17.16
N LEU A 145 -6.48 20.98 -16.72
CA LEU A 145 -7.49 20.36 -17.58
C LEU A 145 -8.62 21.33 -18.00
N ARG A 146 -8.89 22.37 -17.25
CA ARG A 146 -9.84 23.41 -17.66
C ARG A 146 -9.33 24.28 -18.83
N ARG A 147 -8.02 24.40 -19.00
CA ARG A 147 -7.45 25.23 -20.10
C ARG A 147 -7.37 24.52 -21.43
N VAL A 148 -7.39 23.19 -21.45
CA VAL A 148 -7.29 22.42 -22.72
C VAL A 148 -8.67 22.18 -23.35
N LEU A 149 -9.75 22.27 -22.56
CA LEU A 149 -11.13 22.05 -23.04
C LEU A 149 -11.91 23.34 -23.32
N SER A 150 -11.36 24.50 -23.06
CA SER A 150 -11.91 25.79 -23.54
C SER A 150 -11.34 26.08 -24.93
N VAL A 151 -11.72 25.31 -25.93
CA VAL A 151 -11.61 25.76 -27.32
C VAL A 151 -12.78 26.69 -27.53
N ASP A 152 -12.50 27.97 -27.55
CA ASP A 152 -13.44 29.00 -27.93
C ASP A 152 -14.00 28.65 -29.33
N HIS A 153 -15.27 28.32 -29.36
CA HIS A 153 -16.04 28.36 -30.59
C HIS A 153 -16.38 29.84 -30.86
N ALA A 154 -15.56 30.47 -31.65
CA ALA A 154 -15.89 31.72 -32.36
C ALA A 154 -16.47 31.39 -33.73
#